data_790538cfc8a7de5c171641aed04cf9bd
#
_entry.id   790538cfc8a7de5c171641aed04cf9bd
#
_cell.length_a   1.000
_cell.length_b   1.000
_cell.length_c   1.000
_cell.angle_alpha   90.00
_cell.angle_beta   90.00
_cell.angle_gamma   90.00
#
_symmetry.space_group_name_H-M   'P 1'
#
loop_
_entity.id
_entity.type
_entity.pdbx_description
1 polymer ?
#
loop_
_entity_poly.entity_id
_entity_poly.type
_entity_poly.pdbx_seq_one_letter_code
_entity_poly.pdbx_strand_id
1 'polypeptide(L)'
;MAQGLYKGDHLKPEDREELEDDLIAFCDRELDRLGNIRGLDVLYAGGSSPLWIEGLSQRVGENGSVTAIDTDSERVEETRNSLKEAELVVPIRVLPGNIFGMPFDPRTFDLAYSSGLFHELDVKGRSAHEALAALHAMTRPGGTVATSDFVDSEPAVQLEEERLQAGLRREAYGNELYGIGPPERLVALHEKLLENVRWLVSPPRGIRHLGKLVLAENEPAELSLVPPETASRLRESREALRGRILGEGYTRPATLYVEGLVQGA
;
A
#
# COMPACT_ATOMS: atom_id res chain seq x y z
N MET A 1 -7.63 -12.56 -13.93
CA MET A 1 -6.16 -12.62 -14.13
C MET A 1 -5.61 -11.22 -13.93
N ALA A 2 -4.77 -11.02 -12.95
CA ALA A 2 -4.19 -9.72 -12.60
C ALA A 2 -3.14 -9.27 -13.65
N GLN A 3 -3.58 -9.00 -14.87
CA GLN A 3 -2.73 -8.49 -15.93
C GLN A 3 -2.53 -6.98 -15.75
N GLY A 4 -1.59 -6.55 -14.97
CA GLY A 4 -1.29 -5.12 -14.90
C GLY A 4 -0.49 -4.65 -13.69
N LEU A 5 -0.40 -5.47 -12.65
CA LEU A 5 0.29 -5.08 -11.42
C LEU A 5 1.80 -4.99 -11.57
N TYR A 6 2.37 -5.75 -12.49
CA TYR A 6 3.82 -5.76 -12.72
C TYR A 6 4.09 -6.00 -14.20
N LYS A 7 4.84 -5.11 -14.85
CA LYS A 7 5.37 -5.32 -16.22
C LYS A 7 6.40 -6.45 -16.21
N GLY A 8 5.96 -7.65 -15.87
CA GLY A 8 6.79 -8.85 -15.77
C GLY A 8 7.06 -9.53 -17.11
N ASP A 9 7.11 -8.79 -18.23
CA ASP A 9 7.30 -9.34 -19.58
C ASP A 9 8.64 -10.06 -19.76
N HIS A 10 9.61 -9.80 -18.86
CA HIS A 10 10.91 -10.48 -18.81
C HIS A 10 10.92 -11.75 -17.96
N LEU A 11 9.84 -12.02 -17.19
CA LEU A 11 9.73 -13.27 -16.43
C LEU A 11 9.30 -14.40 -17.34
N LYS A 12 9.81 -15.60 -17.07
CA LYS A 12 9.28 -16.80 -17.70
C LYS A 12 7.82 -17.01 -17.30
N PRO A 13 6.99 -17.62 -18.14
CA PRO A 13 5.57 -17.84 -17.85
C PRO A 13 5.34 -18.53 -16.49
N GLU A 14 6.12 -19.59 -16.21
CA GLU A 14 6.03 -20.33 -14.94
C GLU A 14 6.40 -19.48 -13.72
N ASP A 15 7.45 -18.64 -13.81
CA ASP A 15 7.87 -17.72 -12.74
C ASP A 15 6.80 -16.65 -12.48
N ARG A 16 6.09 -16.24 -13.53
CA ARG A 16 5.00 -15.24 -13.44
C ARG A 16 3.77 -15.83 -12.74
N GLU A 17 3.37 -17.05 -13.12
CA GLU A 17 2.25 -17.75 -12.48
C GLU A 17 2.50 -17.94 -10.98
N GLU A 18 3.69 -18.43 -10.60
CA GLU A 18 4.07 -18.58 -9.18
C GLU A 18 4.10 -17.25 -8.42
N LEU A 19 4.52 -16.14 -9.06
CA LEU A 19 4.51 -14.82 -8.47
C LEU A 19 3.08 -14.31 -8.27
N GLU A 20 2.20 -14.49 -9.25
CA GLU A 20 0.79 -14.11 -9.15
C GLU A 20 0.11 -14.86 -8.01
N ASP A 21 0.32 -16.16 -7.89
CA ASP A 21 -0.23 -16.98 -6.81
C ASP A 21 0.26 -16.50 -5.43
N ASP A 22 1.56 -16.22 -5.27
CA ASP A 22 2.12 -15.71 -4.02
C ASP A 22 1.56 -14.33 -3.65
N LEU A 23 1.34 -13.45 -4.64
CA LEU A 23 0.77 -12.11 -4.43
C LEU A 23 -0.72 -12.17 -4.10
N ILE A 24 -1.49 -13.04 -4.78
CA ILE A 24 -2.91 -13.29 -4.46
C ILE A 24 -3.01 -13.80 -3.01
N ALA A 25 -2.24 -14.82 -2.67
CA ALA A 25 -2.22 -15.37 -1.32
C ALA A 25 -1.72 -14.37 -0.25
N PHE A 26 -0.89 -13.40 -0.61
CA PHE A 26 -0.52 -12.30 0.28
C PHE A 26 -1.69 -11.33 0.46
N CYS A 27 -2.29 -10.88 -0.62
CA CYS A 27 -3.46 -9.98 -0.62
C CYS A 27 -4.62 -10.57 0.20
N ASP A 28 -4.97 -11.81 -0.04
CA ASP A 28 -6.06 -12.50 0.65
C ASP A 28 -5.85 -12.50 2.17
N ARG A 29 -4.66 -12.82 2.63
CA ARG A 29 -4.36 -12.78 4.07
C ARG A 29 -4.44 -11.38 4.68
N GLU A 30 -4.03 -10.36 3.94
CA GLU A 30 -4.15 -8.98 4.42
C GLU A 30 -5.62 -8.57 4.51
N LEU A 31 -6.42 -8.91 3.50
CA LEU A 31 -7.84 -8.57 3.45
C LEU A 31 -8.72 -9.41 4.40
N ASP A 32 -8.34 -10.65 4.69
CA ASP A 32 -9.06 -11.50 5.66
C ASP A 32 -9.08 -10.91 7.08
N ARG A 33 -8.14 -10.02 7.40
CA ARG A 33 -8.10 -9.30 8.68
C ARG A 33 -9.24 -8.31 8.85
N LEU A 34 -9.81 -7.81 7.74
CA LEU A 34 -10.99 -6.95 7.77
C LEU A 34 -12.23 -7.67 8.31
N GLY A 35 -12.19 -9.00 8.42
CA GLY A 35 -13.31 -9.80 8.88
C GLY A 35 -14.50 -9.76 7.93
N ASN A 36 -15.71 -9.72 8.48
CA ASN A 36 -16.92 -9.69 7.65
C ASN A 36 -17.26 -8.25 7.22
N ILE A 37 -16.93 -7.92 5.97
CA ILE A 37 -17.23 -6.63 5.33
C ILE A 37 -18.37 -6.73 4.29
N ARG A 38 -19.16 -7.81 4.32
CA ARG A 38 -20.24 -8.04 3.36
C ARG A 38 -21.29 -6.94 3.44
N GLY A 39 -21.63 -6.36 2.30
CA GLY A 39 -22.64 -5.32 2.17
C GLY A 39 -22.17 -3.91 2.58
N LEU A 40 -20.90 -3.73 2.93
CA LEU A 40 -20.38 -2.43 3.33
C LEU A 40 -20.02 -1.54 2.13
N ASP A 41 -20.16 -0.24 2.31
CA ASP A 41 -19.57 0.78 1.45
C ASP A 41 -18.13 1.02 1.89
N VAL A 42 -17.16 0.61 1.07
CA VAL A 42 -15.72 0.62 1.39
C VAL A 42 -15.00 1.72 0.63
N LEU A 43 -14.26 2.57 1.34
CA LEU A 43 -13.22 3.43 0.79
C LEU A 43 -11.87 2.71 0.87
N TYR A 44 -11.20 2.51 -0.26
CA TYR A 44 -9.81 2.07 -0.33
C TYR A 44 -8.91 3.26 -0.69
N ALA A 45 -8.14 3.76 0.26
CA ALA A 45 -7.41 5.01 0.14
C ALA A 45 -5.88 4.79 -0.01
N GLY A 46 -5.27 5.50 -0.98
CA GLY A 46 -3.84 5.43 -1.26
C GLY A 46 -3.44 4.14 -1.95
N GLY A 47 -4.33 3.60 -2.77
CA GLY A 47 -4.03 2.41 -3.54
C GLY A 47 -4.90 2.25 -4.77
N SER A 48 -4.27 2.00 -5.89
CA SER A 48 -4.91 1.65 -7.15
C SER A 48 -4.52 0.25 -7.61
N SER A 49 -4.22 -0.65 -6.66
CA SER A 49 -3.89 -2.04 -6.96
C SER A 49 -5.14 -2.82 -7.40
N PRO A 50 -5.21 -3.32 -8.65
CA PRO A 50 -6.33 -4.14 -9.10
C PRO A 50 -6.57 -5.34 -8.19
N LEU A 51 -5.49 -6.02 -7.74
CA LEU A 51 -5.56 -7.19 -6.87
C LEU A 51 -6.29 -6.89 -5.55
N TRP A 52 -5.99 -5.76 -4.88
CA TRP A 52 -6.68 -5.34 -3.66
C TRP A 52 -8.13 -5.00 -3.92
N ILE A 53 -8.42 -4.30 -5.03
CA ILE A 53 -9.78 -3.90 -5.41
C ILE A 53 -10.65 -5.12 -5.74
N GLU A 54 -10.14 -6.08 -6.50
CA GLU A 54 -10.82 -7.34 -6.78
C GLU A 54 -11.07 -8.14 -5.48
N GLY A 55 -10.06 -8.27 -4.63
CA GLY A 55 -10.18 -8.95 -3.34
C GLY A 55 -11.19 -8.29 -2.39
N LEU A 56 -11.26 -6.96 -2.34
CA LEU A 56 -12.28 -6.22 -1.62
C LEU A 56 -13.67 -6.43 -2.23
N SER A 57 -13.80 -6.38 -3.56
CA SER A 57 -15.05 -6.61 -4.28
C SER A 57 -15.69 -7.95 -3.92
N GLN A 58 -14.88 -9.00 -3.91
CA GLN A 58 -15.35 -10.35 -3.57
C GLN A 58 -15.86 -10.44 -2.12
N ARG A 59 -15.18 -9.79 -1.17
CA ARG A 59 -15.53 -9.81 0.26
C ARG A 59 -16.74 -8.93 0.59
N VAL A 60 -16.86 -7.80 -0.08
CA VAL A 60 -18.01 -6.89 0.05
C VAL A 60 -19.29 -7.54 -0.48
N GLY A 61 -19.23 -8.30 -1.59
CA GLY A 61 -20.36 -8.99 -2.18
C GLY A 61 -21.43 -8.03 -2.76
N GLU A 62 -22.49 -8.55 -3.35
CA GLU A 62 -23.45 -7.84 -4.22
C GLU A 62 -24.13 -6.59 -3.62
N ASN A 63 -24.20 -6.48 -2.29
CA ASN A 63 -24.98 -5.45 -1.60
C ASN A 63 -24.17 -4.24 -1.11
N GLY A 64 -22.88 -4.18 -1.43
CA GLY A 64 -22.02 -3.08 -1.04
C GLY A 64 -21.33 -2.39 -2.22
N SER A 65 -20.31 -1.61 -1.94
CA SER A 65 -19.53 -0.93 -2.98
C SER A 65 -18.05 -0.74 -2.58
N VAL A 66 -17.17 -0.59 -3.58
CA VAL A 66 -15.77 -0.24 -3.37
C VAL A 66 -15.45 1.03 -4.12
N THR A 67 -14.90 2.03 -3.40
CA THR A 67 -14.37 3.24 -3.99
C THR A 67 -12.88 3.31 -3.67
N ALA A 68 -12.03 3.25 -4.68
CA ALA A 68 -10.58 3.38 -4.56
C ALA A 68 -10.12 4.77 -5.00
N ILE A 69 -9.16 5.36 -4.27
CA ILE A 69 -8.54 6.64 -4.63
C ILE A 69 -7.02 6.52 -4.63
N ASP A 70 -6.40 7.16 -5.61
CA ASP A 70 -4.94 7.30 -5.71
C ASP A 70 -4.60 8.69 -6.25
N THR A 71 -3.47 9.25 -5.84
CA THR A 71 -2.98 10.54 -6.34
C THR A 71 -2.39 10.44 -7.74
N ASP A 72 -1.95 9.26 -8.15
CA ASP A 72 -1.39 8.98 -9.46
C ASP A 72 -2.49 8.69 -10.48
N SER A 73 -2.79 9.67 -11.32
CA SER A 73 -3.83 9.56 -12.34
C SER A 73 -3.51 8.53 -13.43
N GLU A 74 -2.25 8.29 -13.74
CA GLU A 74 -1.82 7.28 -14.72
C GLU A 74 -2.10 5.87 -14.17
N ARG A 75 -1.72 5.61 -12.93
CA ARG A 75 -2.06 4.38 -12.21
C ARG A 75 -3.56 4.14 -12.11
N VAL A 76 -4.34 5.18 -11.84
CA VAL A 76 -5.81 5.09 -11.81
C VAL A 76 -6.35 4.60 -13.16
N GLU A 77 -5.88 5.14 -14.28
CA GLU A 77 -6.31 4.70 -15.61
C GLU A 77 -5.85 3.28 -15.95
N GLU A 78 -4.62 2.91 -15.61
CA GLU A 78 -4.11 1.54 -15.76
C GLU A 78 -4.99 0.55 -14.97
N THR A 79 -5.32 0.89 -13.72
CA THR A 79 -6.20 0.07 -12.86
C THR A 79 -7.61 -0.06 -13.43
N ARG A 80 -8.21 1.04 -13.88
CA ARG A 80 -9.51 0.99 -14.55
C ARG A 80 -9.51 0.07 -15.77
N ASN A 81 -8.43 0.08 -16.54
CA ASN A 81 -8.31 -0.77 -17.70
C ASN A 81 -8.17 -2.24 -17.33
N SER A 82 -7.37 -2.56 -16.31
CA SER A 82 -7.23 -3.93 -15.79
C SER A 82 -8.56 -4.47 -15.25
N LEU A 83 -9.31 -3.64 -14.54
CA LEU A 83 -10.58 -4.04 -13.94
C LEU A 83 -11.73 -4.23 -14.97
N LYS A 84 -11.60 -3.72 -16.19
CA LYS A 84 -12.61 -3.99 -17.26
C LYS A 84 -12.70 -5.46 -17.65
N GLU A 85 -11.60 -6.20 -17.50
CA GLU A 85 -11.52 -7.61 -17.83
C GLU A 85 -11.80 -8.52 -16.62
N ALA A 86 -11.94 -7.92 -15.43
CA ALA A 86 -12.20 -8.66 -14.20
C ALA A 86 -13.70 -8.95 -14.01
N GLU A 87 -14.00 -10.12 -13.47
CA GLU A 87 -15.36 -10.48 -13.04
C GLU A 87 -15.68 -9.81 -11.69
N LEU A 88 -16.09 -8.54 -11.76
CA LEU A 88 -16.41 -7.76 -10.58
C LEU A 88 -17.83 -8.06 -10.08
N VAL A 89 -17.97 -8.28 -8.79
CA VAL A 89 -19.24 -8.66 -8.14
C VAL A 89 -20.05 -7.42 -7.74
N VAL A 90 -19.38 -6.27 -7.56
CA VAL A 90 -19.99 -5.02 -7.05
C VAL A 90 -19.63 -3.81 -7.88
N PRO A 91 -20.38 -2.70 -7.76
CA PRO A 91 -19.97 -1.42 -8.31
C PRO A 91 -18.62 -0.97 -7.75
N ILE A 92 -17.65 -0.74 -8.63
CA ILE A 92 -16.33 -0.23 -8.29
C ILE A 92 -16.12 1.12 -8.93
N ARG A 93 -15.61 2.07 -8.14
CA ARG A 93 -15.13 3.36 -8.61
C ARG A 93 -13.64 3.50 -8.28
N VAL A 94 -12.81 3.74 -9.28
CA VAL A 94 -11.40 4.09 -9.09
C VAL A 94 -11.23 5.53 -9.53
N LEU A 95 -10.81 6.41 -8.64
CA LEU A 95 -10.80 7.86 -8.86
C LEU A 95 -9.42 8.45 -8.57
N PRO A 96 -8.96 9.42 -9.38
CA PRO A 96 -7.84 10.24 -8.96
C PRO A 96 -8.26 11.09 -7.76
N GLY A 97 -7.49 11.07 -6.69
CA GLY A 97 -7.83 11.81 -5.49
C GLY A 97 -6.72 11.79 -4.45
N ASN A 98 -6.71 12.84 -3.63
CA ASN A 98 -5.80 12.98 -2.52
C ASN A 98 -6.56 12.77 -1.21
N ILE A 99 -6.02 11.96 -0.31
CA ILE A 99 -6.61 11.71 1.01
C ILE A 99 -6.91 12.99 1.78
N PHE A 100 -6.13 14.04 1.60
CA PHE A 100 -6.30 15.34 2.26
C PHE A 100 -7.33 16.27 1.59
N GLY A 101 -7.93 15.85 0.51
CA GLY A 101 -8.92 16.64 -0.25
C GLY A 101 -9.89 15.75 -1.01
N MET A 102 -10.44 14.74 -0.33
CA MET A 102 -11.36 13.79 -0.94
C MET A 102 -12.66 14.46 -1.39
N PRO A 103 -13.12 14.14 -2.62
CA PRO A 103 -14.33 14.75 -3.20
C PRO A 103 -15.62 14.04 -2.74
N PHE A 104 -15.67 13.61 -1.49
CA PHE A 104 -16.83 12.91 -0.93
C PHE A 104 -17.41 13.69 0.23
N ASP A 105 -18.71 13.50 0.45
CA ASP A 105 -19.34 13.97 1.68
C ASP A 105 -18.74 13.23 2.89
N PRO A 106 -18.55 13.91 4.03
CA PRO A 106 -18.14 13.26 5.26
C PRO A 106 -19.10 12.14 5.66
N ARG A 107 -18.58 11.13 6.35
CA ARG A 107 -19.37 10.00 6.90
C ARG A 107 -20.11 9.19 5.82
N THR A 108 -19.47 9.01 4.65
CA THR A 108 -20.05 8.29 3.51
C THR A 108 -19.85 6.78 3.63
N PHE A 109 -18.71 6.34 4.15
CA PHE A 109 -18.30 4.95 4.10
C PHE A 109 -18.50 4.21 5.44
N ASP A 110 -18.78 2.91 5.37
CA ASP A 110 -18.83 2.03 6.54
C ASP A 110 -17.44 1.60 6.98
N LEU A 111 -16.52 1.47 6.02
CA LEU A 111 -15.12 1.14 6.22
C LEU A 111 -14.23 2.05 5.38
N ALA A 112 -13.27 2.71 6.01
CA ALA A 112 -12.13 3.31 5.31
C ALA A 112 -10.89 2.45 5.54
N TYR A 113 -10.33 1.90 4.46
CA TYR A 113 -9.15 1.04 4.49
C TYR A 113 -8.00 1.63 3.69
N SER A 114 -6.78 1.47 4.18
CA SER A 114 -5.57 1.77 3.43
C SER A 114 -4.54 0.64 3.57
N SER A 115 -3.76 0.41 2.52
CA SER A 115 -2.66 -0.55 2.53
C SER A 115 -1.42 0.07 1.91
N GLY A 116 -0.32 0.13 2.67
CA GLY A 116 0.95 0.70 2.19
C GLY A 116 0.93 2.21 1.98
N LEU A 117 0.06 2.94 2.66
CA LEU A 117 -0.08 4.39 2.49
C LEU A 117 0.83 5.19 3.44
N PHE A 118 0.86 4.81 4.72
CA PHE A 118 1.45 5.68 5.74
C PHE A 118 2.96 5.83 5.59
N HIS A 119 3.68 4.76 5.26
CA HIS A 119 5.15 4.83 5.11
C HIS A 119 5.58 5.75 3.96
N GLU A 120 4.72 5.98 2.95
CA GLU A 120 4.99 6.85 1.80
C GLU A 120 4.56 8.31 2.01
N LEU A 121 3.85 8.64 3.11
CA LEU A 121 3.39 10.01 3.34
C LEU A 121 4.56 10.98 3.51
N ASP A 122 4.56 12.07 2.74
CA ASP A 122 5.45 13.21 2.97
C ASP A 122 4.91 14.07 4.12
N VAL A 123 5.49 13.89 5.30
CA VAL A 123 5.04 14.55 6.53
C VAL A 123 5.39 16.04 6.61
N LYS A 124 6.19 16.57 5.69
CA LYS A 124 6.41 18.03 5.56
C LYS A 124 5.17 18.76 5.07
N GLY A 125 4.42 18.13 4.16
CA GLY A 125 3.18 18.69 3.64
C GLY A 125 2.00 18.49 4.57
N ARG A 126 1.88 17.28 5.11
CA ARG A 126 0.77 16.85 5.99
C ARG A 126 1.23 15.76 6.94
N SER A 127 0.77 15.81 8.17
CA SER A 127 1.12 14.80 9.17
C SER A 127 0.35 13.47 8.95
N ALA A 128 0.93 12.38 9.45
CA ALA A 128 0.24 11.08 9.47
C ALA A 128 -1.07 11.12 10.31
N HIS A 129 -1.12 11.99 11.33
CA HIS A 129 -2.32 12.25 12.11
C HIS A 129 -3.44 12.88 11.24
N GLU A 130 -3.10 13.85 10.38
CA GLU A 130 -4.07 14.44 9.45
C GLU A 130 -4.56 13.43 8.41
N ALA A 131 -3.69 12.51 7.96
CA ALA A 131 -4.09 11.42 7.06
C ALA A 131 -5.11 10.48 7.72
N LEU A 132 -4.84 10.07 8.96
CA LEU A 132 -5.77 9.23 9.72
C LEU A 132 -7.07 9.99 10.03
N ALA A 133 -6.99 11.28 10.37
CA ALA A 133 -8.15 12.14 10.59
C ALA A 133 -9.02 12.28 9.31
N ALA A 134 -8.39 12.29 8.14
CA ALA A 134 -9.11 12.31 6.87
C ALA A 134 -9.89 11.01 6.63
N LEU A 135 -9.28 9.84 6.88
CA LEU A 135 -9.98 8.55 6.83
C LEU A 135 -11.14 8.50 7.84
N HIS A 136 -10.89 8.94 9.06
CA HIS A 136 -11.91 9.02 10.11
C HIS A 136 -13.10 9.90 9.68
N ALA A 137 -12.83 11.07 9.09
CA ALA A 137 -13.88 12.00 8.65
C ALA A 137 -14.78 11.42 7.53
N MET A 138 -14.23 10.53 6.69
CA MET A 138 -15.01 9.86 5.62
C MET A 138 -15.81 8.66 6.13
N THR A 139 -15.51 8.17 7.32
CA THR A 139 -16.15 6.97 7.90
C THR A 139 -17.36 7.37 8.76
N ARG A 140 -18.46 6.63 8.65
CA ARG A 140 -19.69 6.82 9.43
C ARG A 140 -19.41 6.60 10.92
N PRO A 141 -20.17 7.24 11.84
CA PRO A 141 -20.18 6.87 13.24
C PRO A 141 -20.50 5.40 13.43
N GLY A 142 -19.68 4.70 14.22
CA GLY A 142 -19.75 3.25 14.39
C GLY A 142 -19.11 2.44 13.26
N GLY A 143 -18.67 3.08 12.19
CA GLY A 143 -17.89 2.46 11.11
C GLY A 143 -16.43 2.24 11.52
N THR A 144 -15.69 1.56 10.68
CA THR A 144 -14.31 1.14 10.95
C THR A 144 -13.30 1.91 10.09
N VAL A 145 -12.22 2.36 10.70
CA VAL A 145 -11.00 2.75 10.00
C VAL A 145 -9.96 1.66 10.21
N ALA A 146 -9.40 1.12 9.12
CA ALA A 146 -8.38 0.09 9.16
C ALA A 146 -7.18 0.46 8.28
N THR A 147 -5.99 0.15 8.75
CA THR A 147 -4.76 0.36 7.99
C THR A 147 -3.89 -0.88 8.04
N SER A 148 -3.26 -1.22 6.92
CA SER A 148 -2.22 -2.24 6.84
C SER A 148 -0.96 -1.58 6.29
N ASP A 149 0.16 -1.64 7.02
CA ASP A 149 1.38 -0.99 6.58
C ASP A 149 2.63 -1.77 7.00
N PHE A 150 3.74 -1.50 6.33
CA PHE A 150 5.01 -2.10 6.69
C PHE A 150 5.54 -1.53 7.99
N VAL A 151 6.12 -2.41 8.81
CA VAL A 151 6.78 -2.04 10.06
C VAL A 151 8.18 -2.62 10.14
N ASP A 152 8.99 -2.00 10.99
CA ASP A 152 10.39 -2.41 11.17
C ASP A 152 10.46 -3.88 11.62
N SER A 153 11.28 -4.64 10.92
CA SER A 153 11.45 -6.06 11.19
C SER A 153 12.74 -6.57 10.55
N GLU A 154 13.35 -7.58 11.14
CA GLU A 154 14.51 -8.22 10.57
C GLU A 154 14.23 -9.71 10.28
N PRO A 155 14.86 -10.25 9.22
CA PRO A 155 15.52 -9.57 8.11
C PRO A 155 14.50 -9.19 7.01
N ALA A 156 14.66 -8.02 6.37
CA ALA A 156 13.81 -7.64 5.25
C ALA A 156 14.59 -6.85 4.20
N VAL A 157 14.85 -7.46 3.07
CA VAL A 157 15.56 -6.81 1.95
C VAL A 157 14.75 -5.62 1.43
N GLN A 158 13.42 -5.74 1.37
CA GLN A 158 12.56 -4.63 0.99
C GLN A 158 12.68 -3.42 1.92
N LEU A 159 12.89 -3.63 3.21
CA LEU A 159 13.08 -2.53 4.16
C LEU A 159 14.28 -1.65 3.81
N GLU A 160 15.37 -2.25 3.34
CA GLU A 160 16.55 -1.51 2.88
C GLU A 160 16.26 -0.77 1.57
N GLU A 161 15.51 -1.38 0.66
CA GLU A 161 15.08 -0.75 -0.59
C GLU A 161 14.23 0.49 -0.31
N GLU A 162 13.21 0.38 0.53
CA GLU A 162 12.36 1.51 0.93
C GLU A 162 13.17 2.64 1.59
N ARG A 163 14.17 2.30 2.41
CA ARG A 163 15.08 3.29 3.01
C ARG A 163 15.95 3.99 1.95
N LEU A 164 16.42 3.27 0.94
CA LEU A 164 17.16 3.85 -0.17
C LEU A 164 16.28 4.78 -1.00
N GLN A 165 15.05 4.38 -1.31
CA GLN A 165 14.08 5.20 -2.04
C GLN A 165 13.71 6.47 -1.26
N ALA A 166 13.43 6.33 0.04
CA ALA A 166 13.15 7.47 0.91
C ALA A 166 14.35 8.45 0.98
N GLY A 167 15.56 7.93 1.05
CA GLY A 167 16.79 8.72 1.00
C GLY A 167 16.94 9.48 -0.31
N LEU A 168 16.70 8.82 -1.43
CA LEU A 168 16.77 9.43 -2.76
C LEU A 168 15.72 10.55 -2.93
N ARG A 169 14.45 10.30 -2.56
CA ARG A 169 13.38 11.31 -2.60
C ARG A 169 13.68 12.52 -1.71
N ARG A 170 14.28 12.29 -0.55
CA ARG A 170 14.70 13.37 0.34
C ARG A 170 15.78 14.25 -0.32
N GLU A 171 16.78 13.64 -0.94
CA GLU A 171 17.88 14.38 -1.61
C GLU A 171 17.38 15.09 -2.88
N ALA A 172 16.50 14.47 -3.68
CA ALA A 172 16.01 15.01 -4.94
C ALA A 172 14.94 16.11 -4.76
N TYR A 173 13.99 15.89 -3.83
CA TYR A 173 12.81 16.75 -3.70
C TYR A 173 12.68 17.41 -2.33
N GLY A 174 13.53 17.06 -1.36
CA GLY A 174 13.41 17.50 0.01
C GLY A 174 12.24 16.86 0.77
N ASN A 175 11.68 15.77 0.26
CA ASN A 175 10.61 15.04 0.93
C ASN A 175 11.06 14.46 2.28
N GLU A 176 10.13 14.38 3.23
CA GLU A 176 10.35 13.73 4.51
C GLU A 176 9.25 12.70 4.72
N LEU A 177 9.56 11.43 4.41
CA LEU A 177 8.57 10.37 4.49
C LEU A 177 8.35 9.93 5.94
N TYR A 178 7.10 9.57 6.26
CA TYR A 178 6.78 8.93 7.54
C TYR A 178 7.63 7.68 7.75
N GLY A 179 7.82 6.92 6.66
CA GLY A 179 8.73 5.79 6.60
C GLY A 179 8.29 4.58 7.43
N ILE A 180 9.03 3.49 7.27
CA ILE A 180 8.84 2.25 8.02
C ILE A 180 9.49 2.41 9.40
N GLY A 181 8.74 2.15 10.46
CA GLY A 181 9.18 2.29 11.85
C GLY A 181 8.55 1.25 12.77
N PRO A 182 8.75 1.37 14.09
CA PRO A 182 8.19 0.40 15.05
C PRO A 182 6.67 0.40 15.02
N PRO A 183 6.03 -0.78 15.22
CA PRO A 183 4.56 -0.92 15.18
C PRO A 183 3.81 0.06 16.09
N GLU A 184 4.35 0.30 17.29
CA GLU A 184 3.74 1.14 18.31
C GLU A 184 3.50 2.57 17.84
N ARG A 185 4.30 3.06 16.88
CA ARG A 185 4.15 4.41 16.31
C ARG A 185 2.82 4.58 15.58
N LEU A 186 2.44 3.58 14.77
CA LEU A 186 1.18 3.61 14.02
C LEU A 186 0.00 3.24 14.91
N VAL A 187 0.16 2.30 15.85
CA VAL A 187 -0.87 1.95 16.84
C VAL A 187 -1.24 3.17 17.68
N ALA A 188 -0.25 3.87 18.26
CA ALA A 188 -0.50 5.07 19.08
C ALA A 188 -1.17 6.21 18.28
N LEU A 189 -0.99 6.24 16.96
CA LEU A 189 -1.69 7.18 16.09
C LEU A 189 -3.18 6.87 16.04
N HIS A 190 -3.55 5.59 15.89
CA HIS A 190 -4.95 5.13 15.86
C HIS A 190 -5.65 5.33 17.21
N GLU A 191 -4.99 5.00 18.31
CA GLU A 191 -5.52 5.14 19.66
C GLU A 191 -5.91 6.58 20.04
N LYS A 192 -5.34 7.58 19.34
CA LYS A 192 -5.69 9.01 19.57
C LYS A 192 -7.01 9.43 18.93
N LEU A 193 -7.48 8.70 17.91
CA LEU A 193 -8.62 9.10 17.10
C LEU A 193 -9.76 8.10 17.09
N LEU A 194 -9.49 6.84 17.41
CA LEU A 194 -10.43 5.74 17.27
C LEU A 194 -10.65 5.03 18.60
N GLU A 195 -11.82 4.42 18.73
CA GLU A 195 -12.18 3.58 19.87
C GLU A 195 -11.95 2.10 19.56
N ASN A 196 -11.80 1.30 20.61
CA ASN A 196 -11.67 -0.17 20.51
C ASN A 196 -10.57 -0.61 19.52
N VAL A 197 -9.43 0.09 19.55
CA VAL A 197 -8.31 -0.19 18.64
C VAL A 197 -7.80 -1.61 18.86
N ARG A 198 -7.70 -2.37 17.77
CA ARG A 198 -7.12 -3.71 17.72
C ARG A 198 -6.02 -3.74 16.67
N TRP A 199 -5.01 -4.54 16.90
CA TRP A 199 -3.90 -4.64 15.95
C TRP A 199 -3.25 -6.02 15.97
N LEU A 200 -2.58 -6.34 14.87
CA LEU A 200 -1.85 -7.58 14.65
C LEU A 200 -0.62 -7.30 13.79
N VAL A 201 0.52 -7.83 14.20
CA VAL A 201 1.73 -7.84 13.37
C VAL A 201 1.89 -9.22 12.73
N SER A 202 2.05 -9.25 11.42
CA SER A 202 2.42 -10.44 10.68
C SER A 202 3.92 -10.45 10.41
N PRO A 203 4.56 -11.62 10.47
CA PRO A 203 6.00 -11.74 10.28
C PRO A 203 6.41 -11.38 8.84
N PRO A 204 7.70 -11.04 8.63
CA PRO A 204 8.28 -10.88 7.30
C PRO A 204 8.00 -12.07 6.39
N ARG A 205 7.87 -11.82 5.10
CA ARG A 205 7.54 -12.88 4.14
C ARG A 205 8.33 -12.76 2.84
N GLY A 206 8.99 -13.85 2.47
CA GLY A 206 9.50 -14.02 1.11
C GLY A 206 8.36 -14.19 0.11
N ILE A 207 8.44 -13.49 -1.02
CA ILE A 207 7.58 -13.68 -2.18
C ILE A 207 8.47 -14.12 -3.33
N ARG A 208 8.22 -15.33 -3.85
CA ARG A 208 9.03 -15.89 -4.93
C ARG A 208 8.97 -15.01 -6.16
N HIS A 209 10.09 -14.88 -6.83
CA HIS A 209 10.24 -14.11 -8.05
C HIS A 209 10.01 -12.59 -7.94
N LEU A 210 9.49 -12.05 -6.83
CA LEU A 210 9.31 -10.59 -6.67
C LEU A 210 10.65 -9.85 -6.82
N GLY A 211 11.73 -10.42 -6.31
CA GLY A 211 13.07 -9.87 -6.51
C GLY A 211 13.48 -9.72 -7.98
N LYS A 212 13.04 -10.62 -8.86
CA LYS A 212 13.32 -10.52 -10.30
C LYS A 212 12.64 -9.30 -10.94
N LEU A 213 11.46 -8.91 -10.46
CA LEU A 213 10.78 -7.69 -10.90
C LEU A 213 11.52 -6.45 -10.45
N VAL A 214 11.82 -6.37 -9.15
CA VAL A 214 12.54 -5.25 -8.56
C VAL A 214 13.90 -5.03 -9.22
N LEU A 215 14.62 -6.12 -9.55
CA LEU A 215 15.91 -6.05 -10.23
C LEU A 215 15.82 -5.61 -11.70
N ALA A 216 14.66 -5.74 -12.31
CA ALA A 216 14.43 -5.31 -13.70
C ALA A 216 14.06 -3.83 -13.81
N GLU A 217 13.74 -3.17 -12.70
CA GLU A 217 13.42 -1.75 -12.71
C GLU A 217 14.61 -0.91 -13.21
N ASN A 218 14.27 0.07 -14.04
CA ASN A 218 15.24 1.02 -14.56
C ASN A 218 15.85 1.87 -13.42
N GLU A 219 16.98 2.51 -13.72
CA GLU A 219 17.56 3.49 -12.80
C GLU A 219 16.54 4.60 -12.49
N PRO A 220 16.29 4.94 -11.19
CA PRO A 220 15.37 6.01 -10.83
C PRO A 220 15.74 7.33 -11.49
N ALA A 221 14.75 7.99 -12.08
CA ALA A 221 14.95 9.30 -12.72
C ALA A 221 15.48 10.36 -11.75
N GLU A 222 15.13 10.23 -10.47
CA GLU A 222 15.55 11.11 -9.38
C GLU A 222 17.08 11.17 -9.21
N LEU A 223 17.82 10.13 -9.61
CA LEU A 223 19.29 10.16 -9.56
C LEU A 223 19.90 11.26 -10.45
N SER A 224 19.18 11.73 -11.45
CA SER A 224 19.58 12.88 -12.27
C SER A 224 19.38 14.23 -11.57
N LEU A 225 18.60 14.27 -10.50
CA LEU A 225 18.25 15.49 -9.75
C LEU A 225 19.15 15.73 -8.52
N VAL A 226 20.00 14.78 -8.17
CA VAL A 226 20.90 14.87 -7.01
C VAL A 226 22.35 15.14 -7.46
N PRO A 227 23.21 15.67 -6.56
CA PRO A 227 24.62 15.89 -6.89
C PRO A 227 25.32 14.59 -7.35
N PRO A 228 26.27 14.66 -8.30
CA PRO A 228 26.93 13.47 -8.87
C PRO A 228 27.54 12.52 -7.83
N GLU A 229 28.14 13.06 -6.76
CA GLU A 229 28.69 12.27 -5.67
C GLU A 229 27.61 11.49 -4.90
N THR A 230 26.48 12.15 -4.63
CA THR A 230 25.31 11.50 -4.01
C THR A 230 24.73 10.41 -4.92
N ALA A 231 24.59 10.71 -6.22
CA ALA A 231 24.13 9.75 -7.21
C ALA A 231 25.04 8.51 -7.27
N SER A 232 26.37 8.69 -7.26
CA SER A 232 27.32 7.58 -7.24
C SER A 232 27.14 6.68 -6.02
N ARG A 233 27.10 7.28 -4.83
CA ARG A 233 26.89 6.53 -3.58
C ARG A 233 25.59 5.75 -3.56
N LEU A 234 24.49 6.35 -4.06
CA LEU A 234 23.18 5.70 -4.12
C LEU A 234 23.17 4.54 -5.13
N ARG A 235 23.86 4.68 -6.28
CA ARG A 235 24.06 3.59 -7.25
C ARG A 235 24.82 2.42 -6.63
N GLU A 236 25.91 2.70 -5.93
CA GLU A 236 26.70 1.67 -5.24
C GLU A 236 25.85 0.93 -4.19
N SER A 237 25.04 1.65 -3.41
CA SER A 237 24.13 1.04 -2.43
C SER A 237 23.04 0.19 -3.10
N ARG A 238 22.48 0.64 -4.22
CA ARG A 238 21.50 -0.14 -5.00
C ARG A 238 22.13 -1.40 -5.59
N GLU A 239 23.34 -1.32 -6.11
CA GLU A 239 24.02 -2.50 -6.67
C GLU A 239 24.38 -3.51 -5.58
N ALA A 240 24.81 -3.07 -4.40
CA ALA A 240 25.02 -3.94 -3.25
C ALA A 240 23.73 -4.64 -2.81
N LEU A 241 22.61 -3.91 -2.75
CA LEU A 241 21.30 -4.47 -2.44
C LEU A 241 20.84 -5.46 -3.52
N ARG A 242 21.07 -5.14 -4.80
CA ARG A 242 20.82 -6.04 -5.94
C ARG A 242 21.57 -7.37 -5.77
N GLY A 243 22.85 -7.34 -5.40
CA GLY A 243 23.63 -8.53 -5.11
C GLY A 243 23.03 -9.39 -4.00
N ARG A 244 22.50 -8.74 -2.94
CA ARG A 244 21.83 -9.45 -1.84
C ARG A 244 20.50 -10.05 -2.27
N ILE A 245 19.68 -9.34 -3.03
CA ILE A 245 18.42 -9.87 -3.60
C ILE A 245 18.68 -11.13 -4.42
N LEU A 246 19.73 -11.12 -5.25
CA LEU A 246 20.10 -12.30 -6.05
C LEU A 246 20.57 -13.49 -5.20
N GLY A 247 21.24 -13.24 -4.07
CA GLY A 247 21.76 -14.28 -3.20
C GLY A 247 20.80 -14.78 -2.12
N GLU A 248 20.04 -13.85 -1.53
CA GLU A 248 19.19 -14.10 -0.35
C GLU A 248 17.69 -14.21 -0.70
N GLY A 249 17.29 -13.71 -1.88
CA GLY A 249 15.89 -13.55 -2.27
C GLY A 249 15.32 -12.21 -1.82
N TYR A 250 14.03 -12.03 -2.07
CA TYR A 250 13.30 -10.80 -1.73
C TYR A 250 12.28 -11.06 -0.63
N THR A 251 12.47 -10.43 0.51
CA THR A 251 11.61 -10.58 1.68
C THR A 251 10.94 -9.24 2.01
N ARG A 252 9.61 -9.24 2.08
CA ARG A 252 8.83 -8.11 2.56
C ARG A 252 8.96 -7.96 4.07
N PRO A 253 8.93 -6.73 4.60
CA PRO A 253 8.89 -6.47 6.04
C PRO A 253 7.68 -7.12 6.72
N ALA A 254 7.68 -7.13 8.04
CA ALA A 254 6.47 -7.40 8.80
C ALA A 254 5.38 -6.38 8.42
N THR A 255 4.13 -6.83 8.44
CA THR A 255 2.97 -5.98 8.18
C THR A 255 2.17 -5.81 9.45
N LEU A 256 1.93 -4.56 9.85
CA LEU A 256 1.04 -4.21 10.93
C LEU A 256 -0.35 -3.92 10.36
N TYR A 257 -1.34 -4.66 10.82
CA TYR A 257 -2.75 -4.33 10.65
C TYR A 257 -3.26 -3.63 11.92
N VAL A 258 -3.91 -2.49 11.78
CA VAL A 258 -4.56 -1.76 12.88
C VAL A 258 -5.96 -1.39 12.44
N GLU A 259 -6.94 -1.57 13.31
CA GLU A 259 -8.31 -1.10 13.09
C GLU A 259 -8.88 -0.47 14.35
N GLY A 260 -9.85 0.41 14.20
CA GLY A 260 -10.62 0.97 15.30
C GLY A 260 -11.94 1.56 14.82
N LEU A 261 -12.82 1.83 15.76
CA LEU A 261 -14.16 2.34 15.48
C LEU A 261 -14.17 3.87 15.52
N VAL A 262 -14.91 4.46 14.57
CA VAL A 262 -15.27 5.88 14.63
C VAL A 262 -16.32 6.08 15.71
N GLN A 263 -16.09 7.01 16.64
CA GLN A 263 -17.01 7.28 17.75
C GLN A 263 -18.44 7.54 17.26
N GLY A 264 -19.39 6.85 17.88
CA GLY A 264 -20.80 7.10 17.70
C GLY A 264 -21.18 8.51 18.20
N ALA A 265 -22.09 9.17 17.50
CA ALA A 265 -22.57 10.49 17.91
C ALA A 265 -23.48 10.40 19.14
#